data_0c3bb390fcc53884a8fd5da6f4da2453
#
_entry.id   0c3bb390fcc53884a8fd5da6f4da2453
#
_cell.length_a   1.000
_cell.length_b   1.000
_cell.length_c   1.000
_cell.angle_alpha   90.00
_cell.angle_beta   90.00
_cell.angle_gamma   90.00
#
_symmetry.space_group_name_H-M   'P 1'
#
loop_
_entity.id
_entity.type
_entity.pdbx_description
1 polymer ?
#
loop_
_entity_poly.entity_id
_entity_poly.type
_entity_poly.pdbx_seq_one_letter_code
_entity_poly.pdbx_strand_id
1 'polypeptide(L)'
;MAKKANKVMGQVWGWGERLFGRDMEKRKMIFECLIRSVMMYGAELWGWKEQGLLEGVQARYWRWVLGLAKETPEYIVREEVKVDKLRVEAGKRTVRFEERVEGRSQCKILGECWKEIKAGKGGYGQRGREEYFRRVGYSVKAVDHRRREGIQMWKKLESRDRDVQRQERRGQIRESRYNPKYEEIITEGLPKYLSVEGDEEGKRMVARFRCGNEERANRYWMRDDERGCRLCGGEWESLEHLLRECDELREEVIGWKQVLGERAEGREWMREVVATRQRREMREGDGEG
;
A
#
# COMPACT_ATOMS: atom_id res chain seq x y z
N MET A 1 9.75 -7.00 16.18
CA MET A 1 10.04 -5.98 15.15
C MET A 1 8.84 -5.04 14.95
N ALA A 2 7.62 -5.50 14.68
CA ALA A 2 6.47 -4.63 14.44
C ALA A 2 6.19 -3.59 15.54
N LYS A 3 6.28 -3.96 16.83
CA LYS A 3 6.14 -3.02 17.95
C LYS A 3 7.19 -1.90 17.93
N LYS A 4 8.46 -2.25 17.63
CA LYS A 4 9.55 -1.25 17.49
C LYS A 4 9.29 -0.33 16.29
N ALA A 5 8.91 -0.89 15.14
CA ALA A 5 8.59 -0.12 13.95
C ALA A 5 7.44 0.87 14.19
N ASN A 6 6.37 0.44 14.89
CA ASN A 6 5.28 1.33 15.28
C ASN A 6 5.74 2.47 16.21
N LYS A 7 6.63 2.18 17.17
CA LYS A 7 7.19 3.23 18.04
C LYS A 7 8.01 4.25 17.25
N VAL A 8 8.89 3.76 16.37
CA VAL A 8 9.68 4.63 15.48
C VAL A 8 8.76 5.43 14.55
N MET A 9 7.73 4.79 14.00
CA MET A 9 6.74 5.45 13.16
C MET A 9 6.06 6.63 13.88
N GLY A 10 5.65 6.46 15.15
CA GLY A 10 5.06 7.55 15.95
C GLY A 10 6.04 8.70 16.21
N GLN A 11 7.30 8.40 16.53
CA GLN A 11 8.34 9.42 16.74
C GLN A 11 8.64 10.19 15.45
N VAL A 12 8.83 9.46 14.37
CA VAL A 12 9.15 10.01 13.05
C VAL A 12 7.99 10.82 12.49
N TRP A 13 6.75 10.45 12.83
CA TRP A 13 5.57 11.22 12.41
C TRP A 13 5.61 12.64 12.95
N GLY A 14 5.86 12.81 14.26
CA GLY A 14 5.95 14.13 14.88
C GLY A 14 7.09 15.00 14.34
N TRP A 15 8.22 14.39 13.96
CA TRP A 15 9.31 15.11 13.30
C TRP A 15 8.94 15.47 11.86
N GLY A 16 8.35 14.53 11.15
CA GLY A 16 7.92 14.74 9.77
C GLY A 16 6.92 15.89 9.63
N GLU A 17 5.93 16.00 10.52
CA GLU A 17 4.96 17.11 10.50
C GLU A 17 5.65 18.47 10.73
N ARG A 18 6.62 18.55 11.64
CA ARG A 18 7.30 19.79 11.99
C ARG A 18 8.36 20.24 10.99
N LEU A 19 9.15 19.30 10.44
CA LEU A 19 10.33 19.62 9.65
C LEU A 19 10.08 19.59 8.14
N PHE A 20 9.19 18.72 7.69
CA PHE A 20 9.01 18.44 6.26
C PHE A 20 7.55 18.61 5.81
N GLY A 21 6.68 18.97 6.73
CA GLY A 21 5.26 19.03 6.43
C GLY A 21 4.76 17.70 5.87
N ARG A 22 4.00 17.77 4.80
CA ARG A 22 3.36 16.61 4.17
C ARG A 22 3.98 16.23 2.83
N ASP A 23 5.18 16.71 2.54
CA ASP A 23 5.94 16.42 1.31
C ASP A 23 6.10 14.90 1.11
N MET A 24 5.57 14.38 0.01
CA MET A 24 5.48 12.95 -0.28
C MET A 24 6.86 12.31 -0.43
N GLU A 25 7.80 12.96 -1.13
CA GLU A 25 9.14 12.41 -1.35
C GLU A 25 9.93 12.35 -0.05
N LYS A 26 9.85 13.37 0.77
CA LYS A 26 10.47 13.38 2.09
C LYS A 26 9.84 12.35 3.02
N ARG A 27 8.52 12.17 2.97
CA ARG A 27 7.81 11.11 3.71
C ARG A 27 8.26 9.72 3.26
N LYS A 28 8.45 9.50 1.97
CA LYS A 28 8.99 8.26 1.43
C LYS A 28 10.40 8.01 1.92
N MET A 29 11.29 9.01 1.84
CA MET A 29 12.66 8.91 2.34
C MET A 29 12.70 8.55 3.84
N ILE A 30 11.90 9.21 4.67
CA ILE A 30 11.77 8.92 6.09
C ILE A 30 11.33 7.46 6.31
N PHE A 31 10.33 7.01 5.58
CA PHE A 31 9.86 5.62 5.68
C PHE A 31 10.99 4.65 5.36
N GLU A 32 11.68 4.84 4.26
CA GLU A 32 12.73 3.93 3.79
C GLU A 32 13.93 3.91 4.73
N CYS A 33 14.39 5.07 5.19
CA CYS A 33 15.58 5.17 6.03
C CYS A 33 15.35 4.75 7.48
N LEU A 34 14.23 5.11 8.08
CA LEU A 34 14.00 4.93 9.53
C LEU A 34 13.06 3.79 9.85
N ILE A 35 11.90 3.73 9.24
CA ILE A 35 10.88 2.74 9.59
C ILE A 35 11.20 1.39 8.96
N ARG A 36 11.45 1.38 7.65
CA ARG A 36 11.76 0.17 6.88
C ARG A 36 13.05 -0.50 7.36
N SER A 37 14.08 0.27 7.74
CA SER A 37 15.33 -0.29 8.28
C SER A 37 15.08 -1.16 9.52
N VAL A 38 14.21 -0.71 10.44
CA VAL A 38 13.81 -1.48 11.62
C VAL A 38 12.99 -2.71 11.24
N MET A 39 12.06 -2.57 10.29
CA MET A 39 11.22 -3.70 9.84
C MET A 39 12.02 -4.78 9.15
N MET A 40 13.03 -4.40 8.37
CA MET A 40 13.84 -5.30 7.55
C MET A 40 15.07 -5.86 8.27
N TYR A 41 15.20 -5.59 9.58
CA TYR A 41 16.30 -6.15 10.38
C TYR A 41 16.24 -7.68 10.41
N GLY A 42 17.34 -8.33 10.03
CA GLY A 42 17.45 -9.79 9.96
C GLY A 42 16.55 -10.44 8.89
N ALA A 43 16.10 -9.69 7.89
CA ALA A 43 15.25 -10.20 6.80
C ALA A 43 15.91 -11.36 6.04
N GLU A 44 17.23 -11.44 6.06
CA GLU A 44 18.03 -12.54 5.50
C GLU A 44 17.64 -13.91 6.09
N LEU A 45 17.13 -13.94 7.32
CA LEU A 45 16.77 -15.16 8.04
C LEU A 45 15.28 -15.51 7.94
N TRP A 46 14.42 -14.51 7.94
CA TRP A 46 12.95 -14.71 7.98
C TRP A 46 12.23 -14.40 6.66
N GLY A 47 12.90 -13.85 5.68
CA GLY A 47 12.29 -13.30 4.47
C GLY A 47 11.65 -14.32 3.51
N TRP A 48 11.70 -15.61 3.82
CA TRP A 48 10.96 -16.64 3.09
C TRP A 48 9.45 -16.53 3.24
N LYS A 49 8.98 -15.94 4.34
CA LYS A 49 7.55 -15.81 4.65
C LYS A 49 7.13 -14.35 4.73
N GLU A 50 5.95 -14.09 4.22
CA GLU A 50 5.30 -12.79 4.42
C GLU A 50 4.99 -12.56 5.91
N GLN A 51 5.33 -11.40 6.42
CA GLN A 51 5.09 -11.00 7.81
C GLN A 51 3.93 -10.01 7.86
N GLY A 52 2.70 -10.49 7.98
CA GLY A 52 1.49 -9.68 7.95
C GLY A 52 1.51 -8.49 8.91
N LEU A 53 2.08 -8.66 10.11
CA LEU A 53 2.22 -7.55 11.07
C LEU A 53 3.13 -6.42 10.55
N LEU A 54 4.18 -6.74 9.80
CA LEU A 54 5.07 -5.73 9.21
C LEU A 54 4.41 -5.07 8.01
N GLU A 55 3.72 -5.86 7.17
CA GLU A 55 2.93 -5.34 6.05
C GLU A 55 1.85 -4.36 6.54
N GLY A 56 1.19 -4.67 7.66
CA GLY A 56 0.22 -3.78 8.29
C GLY A 56 0.83 -2.46 8.80
N VAL A 57 2.09 -2.46 9.28
CA VAL A 57 2.80 -1.22 9.66
C VAL A 57 3.03 -0.35 8.42
N GLN A 58 3.49 -0.93 7.32
CA GLN A 58 3.68 -0.22 6.06
C GLN A 58 2.37 0.40 5.56
N ALA A 59 1.30 -0.39 5.51
CA ALA A 59 0.00 0.09 5.05
C ALA A 59 -0.55 1.22 5.94
N ARG A 60 -0.39 1.12 7.27
CA ARG A 60 -0.78 2.17 8.21
C ARG A 60 -0.01 3.46 7.96
N TYR A 61 1.30 3.39 7.75
CA TYR A 61 2.12 4.56 7.44
C TYR A 61 1.58 5.29 6.20
N TRP A 62 1.34 4.57 5.13
CA TRP A 62 0.86 5.18 3.89
C TRP A 62 -0.58 5.70 3.99
N ARG A 63 -1.47 5.02 4.75
CA ARG A 63 -2.78 5.61 5.06
C ARG A 63 -2.65 6.96 5.78
N TRP A 64 -1.74 7.07 6.72
CA TRP A 64 -1.49 8.34 7.42
C TRP A 64 -0.95 9.42 6.50
N VAL A 65 0.01 9.09 5.65
CA VAL A 65 0.56 10.04 4.68
C VAL A 65 -0.54 10.58 3.77
N LEU A 66 -1.38 9.71 3.23
CA LEU A 66 -2.47 10.07 2.32
C LEU A 66 -3.74 10.59 3.02
N GLY A 67 -3.82 10.54 4.34
CA GLY A 67 -5.02 10.93 5.09
C GLY A 67 -6.21 9.99 4.89
N LEU A 68 -5.95 8.70 4.63
CA LEU A 68 -6.98 7.70 4.36
C LEU A 68 -7.54 7.08 5.64
N ALA A 69 -8.79 6.64 5.58
CA ALA A 69 -9.44 5.90 6.65
C ALA A 69 -8.74 4.55 6.92
N LYS A 70 -8.84 4.06 8.16
CA LYS A 70 -8.23 2.78 8.57
C LYS A 70 -8.83 1.58 7.81
N GLU A 71 -10.06 1.70 7.37
CA GLU A 71 -10.82 0.72 6.61
C GLU A 71 -10.39 0.61 5.14
N THR A 72 -9.67 1.62 4.62
CA THR A 72 -9.20 1.58 3.23
C THR A 72 -8.33 0.35 3.01
N PRO A 73 -8.68 -0.52 2.04
CA PRO A 73 -7.94 -1.77 1.81
C PRO A 73 -6.46 -1.53 1.47
N GLU A 74 -5.60 -2.41 1.98
CA GLU A 74 -4.15 -2.27 1.79
C GLU A 74 -3.73 -2.33 0.32
N TYR A 75 -4.44 -3.09 -0.50
CA TYR A 75 -4.13 -3.21 -1.92
C TYR A 75 -4.40 -1.91 -2.68
N ILE A 76 -5.43 -1.14 -2.30
CA ILE A 76 -5.69 0.21 -2.85
C ILE A 76 -4.59 1.18 -2.40
N VAL A 77 -4.27 1.19 -1.10
CA VAL A 77 -3.22 2.06 -0.56
C VAL A 77 -1.89 1.84 -1.28
N ARG A 78 -1.48 0.58 -1.44
CA ARG A 78 -0.22 0.23 -2.13
C ARG A 78 -0.26 0.58 -3.61
N GLU A 79 -1.41 0.43 -4.25
CA GLU A 79 -1.56 0.81 -5.66
C GLU A 79 -1.46 2.31 -5.84
N GLU A 80 -2.07 3.10 -4.97
CA GLU A 80 -2.03 4.56 -5.05
C GLU A 80 -0.61 5.13 -4.87
N VAL A 81 0.17 4.60 -3.91
CA VAL A 81 1.55 5.04 -3.68
C VAL A 81 2.60 4.26 -4.46
N LYS A 82 2.21 3.26 -5.25
CA LYS A 82 3.10 2.37 -6.03
C LYS A 82 4.20 1.71 -5.19
N VAL A 83 3.83 1.23 -4.02
CA VAL A 83 4.77 0.57 -3.09
C VAL A 83 4.55 -0.93 -3.09
N ASP A 84 5.65 -1.68 -3.21
CA ASP A 84 5.65 -3.13 -3.13
C ASP A 84 5.47 -3.60 -1.67
N LYS A 85 4.97 -4.83 -1.50
CA LYS A 85 4.99 -5.51 -0.21
C LYS A 85 6.42 -5.70 0.27
N LEU A 86 6.63 -5.62 1.58
CA LEU A 86 7.93 -5.86 2.21
C LEU A 86 8.46 -7.28 1.91
N ARG A 87 7.57 -8.25 1.69
CA ARG A 87 7.94 -9.63 1.35
C ARG A 87 8.85 -9.71 0.13
N VAL A 88 8.67 -8.83 -0.88
CA VAL A 88 9.49 -8.81 -2.10
C VAL A 88 10.95 -8.50 -1.77
N GLU A 89 11.18 -7.46 -1.00
CA GLU A 89 12.53 -7.09 -0.57
C GLU A 89 13.10 -8.10 0.44
N ALA A 90 12.28 -8.62 1.36
CA ALA A 90 12.69 -9.64 2.31
C ALA A 90 13.13 -10.92 1.59
N GLY A 91 12.34 -11.41 0.63
CA GLY A 91 12.67 -12.55 -0.19
C GLY A 91 13.98 -12.35 -0.98
N LYS A 92 14.15 -11.19 -1.60
CA LYS A 92 15.40 -10.82 -2.26
C LYS A 92 16.61 -10.92 -1.33
N ARG A 93 16.51 -10.37 -0.11
CA ARG A 93 17.60 -10.39 0.86
C ARG A 93 17.95 -11.81 1.28
N THR A 94 16.94 -12.65 1.52
CA THR A 94 17.14 -14.04 1.91
C THR A 94 17.78 -14.86 0.78
N VAL A 95 17.27 -14.72 -0.45
CA VAL A 95 17.86 -15.40 -1.63
C VAL A 95 19.31 -14.99 -1.83
N ARG A 96 19.60 -13.68 -1.76
CA ARG A 96 20.95 -13.15 -1.89
C ARG A 96 21.88 -13.60 -0.76
N PHE A 97 21.34 -13.75 0.44
CA PHE A 97 22.09 -14.30 1.58
C PHE A 97 22.45 -15.76 1.33
N GLU A 98 21.51 -16.61 0.91
CA GLU A 98 21.79 -18.00 0.53
C GLU A 98 22.87 -18.10 -0.54
N GLU A 99 22.79 -17.33 -1.62
CA GLU A 99 23.78 -17.34 -2.69
C GLU A 99 25.18 -16.96 -2.19
N ARG A 100 25.25 -16.01 -1.27
CA ARG A 100 26.54 -15.63 -0.64
C ARG A 100 27.10 -16.71 0.27
N VAL A 101 26.25 -17.41 1.02
CA VAL A 101 26.67 -18.51 1.89
C VAL A 101 27.16 -19.69 1.05
N GLU A 102 26.42 -20.04 0.00
CA GLU A 102 26.78 -21.13 -0.91
C GLU A 102 28.12 -20.86 -1.63
N GLY A 103 28.39 -19.63 -2.01
CA GLY A 103 29.65 -19.21 -2.65
C GLY A 103 30.87 -19.13 -1.69
N ARG A 104 30.64 -19.18 -0.36
CA ARG A 104 31.73 -19.13 0.65
C ARG A 104 32.14 -20.51 1.13
N SER A 105 32.59 -21.35 0.22
CA SER A 105 33.04 -22.75 0.53
C SER A 105 34.21 -22.85 1.52
N GLN A 106 34.94 -21.76 1.77
CA GLN A 106 36.09 -21.75 2.68
C GLN A 106 35.70 -21.68 4.17
N CYS A 107 34.47 -21.30 4.52
CA CYS A 107 34.02 -21.27 5.91
C CYS A 107 33.34 -22.59 6.27
N LYS A 108 34.06 -23.48 6.99
CA LYS A 108 33.58 -24.78 7.41
C LYS A 108 32.23 -24.73 8.15
N ILE A 109 32.07 -23.79 9.09
CA ILE A 109 30.85 -23.65 9.91
C ILE A 109 29.66 -23.31 9.02
N LEU A 110 29.79 -22.31 8.13
CA LEU A 110 28.72 -21.96 7.19
C LEU A 110 28.40 -23.09 6.23
N GLY A 111 29.41 -23.84 5.78
CA GLY A 111 29.24 -25.01 4.93
C GLY A 111 28.45 -26.12 5.61
N GLU A 112 28.73 -26.45 6.87
CA GLU A 112 27.97 -27.45 7.64
C GLU A 112 26.53 -26.96 7.90
N CYS A 113 26.31 -25.72 8.34
CA CYS A 113 24.98 -25.16 8.49
C CYS A 113 24.18 -25.22 7.17
N TRP A 114 24.83 -24.96 6.05
CA TRP A 114 24.20 -25.03 4.74
C TRP A 114 23.82 -26.46 4.33
N LYS A 115 24.67 -27.46 4.64
CA LYS A 115 24.37 -28.88 4.44
C LYS A 115 23.17 -29.32 5.28
N GLU A 116 23.07 -28.89 6.54
CA GLU A 116 21.93 -29.21 7.42
C GLU A 116 20.63 -28.60 6.90
N ILE A 117 20.67 -27.34 6.43
CA ILE A 117 19.52 -26.68 5.82
C ILE A 117 19.07 -27.45 4.56
N LYS A 118 20.00 -27.86 3.70
CA LYS A 118 19.68 -28.65 2.48
C LYS A 118 19.19 -30.07 2.81
N ALA A 119 19.68 -30.68 3.89
CA ALA A 119 19.24 -31.99 4.34
C ALA A 119 17.85 -31.96 5.02
N GLY A 120 17.22 -30.85 5.15
CA GLY A 120 15.88 -30.70 5.73
C GLY A 120 15.84 -30.80 7.26
N LYS A 121 16.99 -30.83 7.93
CA LYS A 121 17.07 -30.92 9.40
C LYS A 121 16.70 -29.61 10.09
N GLY A 122 16.65 -28.48 9.37
CA GLY A 122 16.31 -27.14 9.85
C GLY A 122 14.84 -26.76 9.74
N GLY A 123 13.91 -27.63 10.02
CA GLY A 123 12.41 -27.62 9.96
C GLY A 123 11.66 -26.32 9.67
N TYR A 124 12.08 -25.16 10.17
CA TYR A 124 11.30 -23.90 10.08
C TYR A 124 11.56 -23.11 8.78
N GLY A 125 12.75 -23.19 8.21
CA GLY A 125 13.12 -22.43 7.01
C GLY A 125 12.70 -23.08 5.68
N GLN A 126 12.70 -24.41 5.65
CA GLN A 126 12.55 -25.18 4.42
C GLN A 126 11.16 -25.02 3.77
N ARG A 127 10.08 -25.15 4.53
CA ARG A 127 8.72 -24.95 4.01
C ARG A 127 8.53 -23.56 3.44
N GLY A 128 9.00 -22.53 4.14
CA GLY A 128 8.92 -21.16 3.66
C GLY A 128 9.71 -20.92 2.36
N ARG A 129 10.88 -21.57 2.25
CA ARG A 129 11.72 -21.54 1.05
C ARG A 129 11.02 -22.20 -0.16
N GLU A 130 10.43 -23.38 0.06
CA GLU A 130 9.67 -24.09 -0.97
C GLU A 130 8.43 -23.30 -1.42
N GLU A 131 7.68 -22.75 -0.46
CA GLU A 131 6.51 -21.89 -0.73
C GLU A 131 6.91 -20.62 -1.51
N TYR A 132 8.02 -20.00 -1.14
CA TYR A 132 8.54 -18.82 -1.86
C TYR A 132 8.85 -19.16 -3.32
N PHE A 133 9.66 -20.20 -3.58
CA PHE A 133 10.01 -20.57 -4.94
C PHE A 133 8.78 -20.99 -5.76
N ARG A 134 7.86 -21.77 -5.17
CA ARG A 134 6.61 -22.14 -5.83
C ARG A 134 5.79 -20.92 -6.22
N ARG A 135 5.66 -19.93 -5.33
CA ARG A 135 4.93 -18.67 -5.58
C ARG A 135 5.51 -17.92 -6.77
N VAL A 136 6.83 -17.88 -6.90
CA VAL A 136 7.50 -17.19 -8.01
C VAL A 136 7.66 -18.04 -9.26
N GLY A 137 7.09 -19.25 -9.27
CA GLY A 137 7.06 -20.14 -10.43
C GLY A 137 8.33 -20.96 -10.65
N TYR A 138 9.07 -21.27 -9.57
CA TYR A 138 10.25 -22.13 -9.62
C TYR A 138 10.15 -23.31 -8.66
N SER A 139 10.76 -24.45 -9.03
CA SER A 139 11.06 -25.50 -8.08
C SER A 139 12.40 -25.27 -7.40
N VAL A 140 12.55 -25.77 -6.17
CA VAL A 140 13.83 -25.72 -5.45
C VAL A 140 14.95 -26.33 -6.28
N LYS A 141 14.68 -27.50 -6.90
CA LYS A 141 15.65 -28.20 -7.76
C LYS A 141 16.12 -27.35 -8.94
N ALA A 142 15.20 -26.62 -9.58
CA ALA A 142 15.55 -25.76 -10.72
C ALA A 142 16.42 -24.56 -10.29
N VAL A 143 16.14 -23.98 -9.12
CA VAL A 143 16.97 -22.89 -8.58
C VAL A 143 18.36 -23.39 -8.21
N ASP A 144 18.45 -24.53 -7.49
CA ASP A 144 19.73 -25.12 -7.08
C ASP A 144 20.56 -25.58 -8.29
N HIS A 145 19.93 -26.07 -9.36
CA HIS A 145 20.61 -26.41 -10.61
C HIS A 145 21.26 -25.20 -11.26
N ARG A 146 20.48 -24.13 -11.45
CA ARG A 146 21.00 -22.87 -12.05
C ARG A 146 22.10 -22.21 -11.23
N ARG A 147 22.00 -22.28 -9.90
CA ARG A 147 23.05 -21.79 -9.01
C ARG A 147 24.35 -22.56 -9.18
N ARG A 148 24.28 -23.89 -9.36
CA ARG A 148 25.46 -24.71 -9.66
C ARG A 148 26.09 -24.36 -11.00
N GLU A 149 25.32 -23.88 -11.95
CA GLU A 149 25.81 -23.32 -13.23
C GLU A 149 26.37 -21.88 -13.09
N GLY A 150 26.46 -21.36 -11.87
CA GLY A 150 26.96 -19.99 -11.60
C GLY A 150 25.96 -18.88 -11.86
N ILE A 151 24.69 -19.20 -12.11
CA ILE A 151 23.66 -18.20 -12.43
C ILE A 151 23.11 -17.62 -11.12
N GLN A 152 23.26 -16.32 -10.94
CA GLN A 152 22.66 -15.59 -9.84
C GLN A 152 21.15 -15.45 -10.03
N MET A 153 20.39 -16.09 -9.16
CA MET A 153 18.91 -16.14 -9.28
C MET A 153 18.17 -15.00 -8.60
N TRP A 154 18.82 -14.31 -7.63
CA TRP A 154 18.12 -13.32 -6.78
C TRP A 154 17.43 -12.19 -7.56
N LYS A 155 18.05 -11.65 -8.64
CA LYS A 155 17.43 -10.62 -9.47
C LYS A 155 16.18 -11.14 -10.17
N LYS A 156 16.27 -12.35 -10.73
CA LYS A 156 15.18 -12.96 -11.46
C LYS A 156 14.01 -13.34 -10.54
N LEU A 157 14.31 -13.87 -9.36
CA LEU A 157 13.30 -14.21 -8.35
C LEU A 157 12.62 -12.96 -7.79
N GLU A 158 13.36 -11.88 -7.53
CA GLU A 158 12.80 -10.59 -7.13
C GLU A 158 11.83 -10.04 -8.20
N SER A 159 12.24 -10.02 -9.46
CA SER A 159 11.39 -9.55 -10.55
C SER A 159 10.10 -10.35 -10.63
N ARG A 160 10.20 -11.69 -10.56
CA ARG A 160 9.02 -12.57 -10.59
C ARG A 160 8.11 -12.37 -9.38
N ASP A 161 8.67 -12.22 -8.16
CA ASP A 161 7.85 -11.96 -6.95
C ASP A 161 7.13 -10.61 -7.05
N ARG A 162 7.78 -9.59 -7.65
CA ARG A 162 7.16 -8.30 -7.92
C ARG A 162 6.00 -8.41 -8.93
N ASP A 163 6.18 -9.21 -9.98
CA ASP A 163 5.13 -9.44 -10.98
C ASP A 163 3.94 -10.21 -10.38
N VAL A 164 4.21 -11.26 -9.60
CA VAL A 164 3.16 -12.03 -8.88
C VAL A 164 2.39 -11.12 -7.95
N GLN A 165 3.07 -10.34 -7.12
CA GLN A 165 2.44 -9.39 -6.21
C GLN A 165 1.58 -8.35 -6.95
N ARG A 166 2.05 -7.86 -8.10
CA ARG A 166 1.29 -6.91 -8.92
C ARG A 166 0.01 -7.54 -9.48
N GLN A 167 0.10 -8.79 -9.93
CA GLN A 167 -1.07 -9.55 -10.40
C GLN A 167 -2.07 -9.81 -9.27
N GLU A 168 -1.60 -10.27 -8.11
CA GLU A 168 -2.43 -10.46 -6.91
C GLU A 168 -3.15 -9.17 -6.53
N ARG A 169 -2.44 -8.04 -6.50
CA ARG A 169 -3.01 -6.73 -6.16
C ARG A 169 -4.08 -6.29 -7.15
N ARG A 170 -3.84 -6.46 -8.45
CA ARG A 170 -4.83 -6.15 -9.50
C ARG A 170 -6.06 -7.06 -9.41
N GLY A 171 -5.87 -8.34 -9.12
CA GLY A 171 -6.98 -9.27 -8.86
C GLY A 171 -7.82 -8.81 -7.67
N GLN A 172 -7.18 -8.46 -6.54
CA GLN A 172 -7.87 -7.93 -5.36
C GLN A 172 -8.65 -6.65 -5.63
N ILE A 173 -8.13 -5.74 -6.46
CA ILE A 173 -8.84 -4.51 -6.85
C ILE A 173 -10.07 -4.86 -7.69
N ARG A 174 -9.94 -5.72 -8.68
CA ARG A 174 -11.04 -6.14 -9.57
C ARG A 174 -12.18 -6.82 -8.84
N GLU A 175 -11.85 -7.68 -7.87
CA GLU A 175 -12.82 -8.47 -7.09
C GLU A 175 -13.37 -7.70 -5.88
N SER A 176 -12.90 -6.48 -5.65
CA SER A 176 -13.23 -5.69 -4.47
C SER A 176 -14.67 -5.15 -4.54
N ARG A 177 -15.40 -5.31 -3.45
CA ARG A 177 -16.66 -4.57 -3.21
C ARG A 177 -16.40 -3.12 -2.80
N TYR A 178 -15.22 -2.84 -2.28
CA TYR A 178 -14.83 -1.49 -1.88
C TYR A 178 -14.28 -0.74 -3.09
N ASN A 179 -14.91 0.38 -3.40
CA ASN A 179 -14.51 1.28 -4.49
C ASN A 179 -14.26 0.56 -5.84
N PRO A 180 -15.30 -0.04 -6.44
CA PRO A 180 -15.15 -0.79 -7.71
C PRO A 180 -14.65 0.10 -8.86
N LYS A 181 -14.88 1.42 -8.81
CA LYS A 181 -14.39 2.39 -9.79
C LYS A 181 -12.88 2.55 -9.80
N TYR A 182 -12.18 2.13 -8.73
CA TYR A 182 -10.74 2.30 -8.61
C TYR A 182 -9.96 1.57 -9.72
N GLU A 183 -10.46 0.42 -10.21
CA GLU A 183 -9.84 -0.32 -11.30
C GLU A 183 -9.66 0.54 -12.57
N GLU A 184 -10.63 1.40 -12.86
CA GLU A 184 -10.64 2.21 -14.09
C GLU A 184 -9.72 3.44 -14.02
N ILE A 185 -9.23 3.81 -12.84
CA ILE A 185 -8.34 4.96 -12.61
C ILE A 185 -6.93 4.56 -12.19
N ILE A 186 -6.59 3.27 -12.28
CA ILE A 186 -5.23 2.77 -12.01
C ILE A 186 -4.25 3.41 -13.00
N THR A 187 -3.13 3.90 -12.47
CA THR A 187 -2.03 4.47 -13.26
C THR A 187 -0.86 3.47 -13.37
N GLU A 188 -0.02 3.59 -14.39
CA GLU A 188 1.20 2.77 -14.49
C GLU A 188 2.25 3.20 -13.46
N GLY A 189 2.47 4.50 -13.33
CA GLY A 189 3.39 5.11 -12.37
C GLY A 189 2.68 5.75 -11.20
N LEU A 190 3.42 6.46 -10.35
CA LEU A 190 2.87 7.27 -9.28
C LEU A 190 1.90 8.31 -9.89
N PRO A 191 0.66 8.43 -9.38
CA PRO A 191 -0.29 9.43 -9.89
C PRO A 191 0.29 10.84 -9.86
N LYS A 192 0.08 11.61 -10.93
CA LYS A 192 0.72 12.93 -11.11
C LYS A 192 0.40 13.91 -9.99
N TYR A 193 -0.83 13.84 -9.43
CA TYR A 193 -1.20 14.74 -8.33
C TYR A 193 -0.33 14.55 -7.08
N LEU A 194 0.27 13.37 -6.87
CA LEU A 194 1.21 13.12 -5.77
C LEU A 194 2.61 13.67 -6.02
N SER A 195 2.97 13.90 -7.29
CA SER A 195 4.30 14.38 -7.69
C SER A 195 4.39 15.91 -7.82
N VAL A 196 3.26 16.63 -7.78
CA VAL A 196 3.25 18.08 -7.84
C VAL A 196 3.75 18.65 -6.50
N GLU A 197 4.60 19.66 -6.53
CA GLU A 197 5.05 20.36 -5.32
C GLU A 197 3.94 21.24 -4.72
N GLY A 198 3.94 21.35 -3.41
CA GLY A 198 2.96 22.17 -2.67
C GLY A 198 1.56 21.53 -2.58
N ASP A 199 0.60 22.27 -2.03
CA ASP A 199 -0.80 21.88 -1.83
C ASP A 199 -1.02 20.46 -1.24
N GLU A 200 -0.32 20.20 -0.16
CA GLU A 200 -0.34 18.86 0.47
C GLU A 200 -1.73 18.47 1.01
N GLU A 201 -2.55 19.45 1.39
CA GLU A 201 -3.95 19.21 1.80
C GLU A 201 -4.80 18.81 0.60
N GLY A 202 -4.61 19.48 -0.54
CA GLY A 202 -5.26 19.11 -1.78
C GLY A 202 -4.87 17.70 -2.25
N LYS A 203 -3.60 17.29 -2.10
CA LYS A 203 -3.17 15.92 -2.40
C LYS A 203 -3.90 14.88 -1.54
N ARG A 204 -4.03 15.13 -0.24
CA ARG A 204 -4.78 14.24 0.66
C ARG A 204 -6.27 14.17 0.31
N MET A 205 -6.86 15.31 0.01
CA MET A 205 -8.25 15.37 -0.44
C MET A 205 -8.44 14.52 -1.70
N VAL A 206 -7.60 14.69 -2.71
CA VAL A 206 -7.65 13.89 -3.94
C VAL A 206 -7.45 12.41 -3.65
N ALA A 207 -6.47 12.05 -2.80
CA ALA A 207 -6.25 10.67 -2.41
C ALA A 207 -7.49 10.04 -1.75
N ARG A 208 -8.19 10.79 -0.88
CA ARG A 208 -9.43 10.35 -0.22
C ARG A 208 -10.55 10.08 -1.22
N PHE A 209 -10.75 10.98 -2.20
CA PHE A 209 -11.73 10.76 -3.27
C PHE A 209 -11.35 9.55 -4.13
N ARG A 210 -10.13 9.50 -4.64
CA ARG A 210 -9.66 8.40 -5.48
C ARG A 210 -9.73 7.04 -4.78
N CYS A 211 -9.34 6.98 -3.51
CA CYS A 211 -9.39 5.77 -2.70
C CYS A 211 -10.78 5.46 -2.12
N GLY A 212 -11.83 6.18 -2.49
CA GLY A 212 -13.21 5.90 -2.13
C GLY A 212 -13.58 6.22 -0.68
N ASN A 213 -12.81 7.06 0.02
CA ASN A 213 -13.09 7.43 1.42
C ASN A 213 -14.19 8.49 1.53
N GLU A 214 -14.44 9.24 0.47
CA GLU A 214 -15.42 10.32 0.44
C GLU A 214 -16.83 9.87 0.05
N GLU A 215 -16.99 8.61 -0.33
CA GLU A 215 -18.28 7.99 -0.69
C GLU A 215 -18.77 7.06 0.42
N ARG A 216 -19.94 7.32 1.00
CA ARG A 216 -20.57 6.38 1.94
C ARG A 216 -21.05 5.11 1.23
N ALA A 217 -21.38 5.20 -0.05
CA ALA A 217 -21.73 4.05 -0.89
C ALA A 217 -20.68 2.94 -0.87
N ASN A 218 -19.39 3.28 -0.73
CA ASN A 218 -18.29 2.30 -0.61
C ASN A 218 -18.24 1.57 0.73
N ARG A 219 -18.97 2.05 1.73
CA ARG A 219 -18.94 1.49 3.09
C ARG A 219 -19.97 0.38 3.24
N TYR A 220 -19.82 -0.71 2.49
CA TYR A 220 -20.75 -1.85 2.43
C TYR A 220 -20.98 -2.54 3.79
N TRP A 221 -20.17 -2.25 4.83
CA TRP A 221 -20.36 -2.71 6.21
C TRP A 221 -21.29 -1.83 7.04
N MET A 222 -21.67 -0.66 6.54
CA MET A 222 -22.68 0.20 7.15
C MET A 222 -24.08 -0.27 6.74
N ARG A 223 -25.08 0.03 7.57
CA ARG A 223 -26.46 -0.20 7.22
C ARG A 223 -26.86 0.73 6.07
N ASP A 224 -27.86 0.33 5.30
CA ASP A 224 -28.27 1.08 4.11
C ASP A 224 -28.79 2.48 4.46
N ASP A 225 -29.51 2.61 5.60
CA ASP A 225 -29.99 3.89 6.12
C ASP A 225 -28.85 4.86 6.54
N GLU A 226 -27.68 4.34 6.89
CA GLU A 226 -26.49 5.12 7.24
C GLU A 226 -25.67 5.57 6.02
N ARG A 227 -25.97 5.05 4.83
CA ARG A 227 -25.23 5.32 3.59
C ARG A 227 -25.79 6.51 2.79
N GLY A 228 -26.85 7.15 3.28
CA GLY A 228 -27.43 8.34 2.70
C GLY A 228 -26.46 9.51 2.55
N CYS A 229 -26.76 10.39 1.60
CA CYS A 229 -25.94 11.55 1.31
C CYS A 229 -25.89 12.51 2.51
N ARG A 230 -24.68 12.88 2.94
CA ARG A 230 -24.44 13.83 4.04
C ARG A 230 -24.88 15.25 3.72
N LEU A 231 -25.14 15.58 2.45
CA LEU A 231 -25.50 16.90 2.00
C LEU A 231 -27.02 17.05 1.85
N CYS A 232 -27.66 16.25 1.01
CA CYS A 232 -29.10 16.36 0.76
C CYS A 232 -29.96 15.42 1.63
N GLY A 233 -29.34 14.45 2.30
CA GLY A 233 -30.07 13.43 3.10
C GLY A 233 -30.82 12.39 2.24
N GLY A 234 -30.71 12.46 0.92
CA GLY A 234 -31.37 11.57 -0.04
C GLY A 234 -30.63 10.25 -0.24
N GLU A 235 -30.55 9.80 -1.51
CA GLU A 235 -29.94 8.53 -1.92
C GLU A 235 -28.54 8.28 -1.39
N TRP A 236 -28.02 7.05 -1.62
CA TRP A 236 -26.69 6.69 -1.19
C TRP A 236 -25.62 7.66 -1.71
N GLU A 237 -24.76 8.12 -0.83
CA GLU A 237 -23.68 9.03 -1.16
C GLU A 237 -22.65 8.32 -2.04
N SER A 238 -22.89 8.33 -3.33
CA SER A 238 -21.98 7.87 -4.38
C SER A 238 -21.35 9.06 -5.11
N LEU A 239 -20.28 8.80 -5.85
CA LEU A 239 -19.63 9.84 -6.65
C LEU A 239 -20.56 10.36 -7.76
N GLU A 240 -21.37 9.46 -8.37
CA GLU A 240 -22.36 9.88 -9.37
C GLU A 240 -23.44 10.79 -8.78
N HIS A 241 -23.97 10.41 -7.61
CA HIS A 241 -24.92 11.24 -6.90
C HIS A 241 -24.34 12.63 -6.59
N LEU A 242 -23.12 12.69 -6.05
CA LEU A 242 -22.47 13.97 -5.73
C LEU A 242 -22.16 14.83 -6.95
N LEU A 243 -21.90 14.22 -8.10
CA LEU A 243 -21.58 14.95 -9.34
C LEU A 243 -22.79 15.48 -10.08
N ARG A 244 -23.97 14.81 -10.00
CA ARG A 244 -25.08 15.06 -10.91
C ARG A 244 -26.46 15.18 -10.24
N GLU A 245 -26.65 14.60 -9.07
CA GLU A 245 -27.97 14.39 -8.49
C GLU A 245 -28.16 15.12 -7.15
N CYS A 246 -27.07 15.58 -6.55
CA CYS A 246 -27.11 16.22 -5.24
C CYS A 246 -27.52 17.70 -5.38
N ASP A 247 -28.73 18.07 -4.92
CA ASP A 247 -29.26 19.44 -4.99
C ASP A 247 -28.43 20.50 -4.23
N GLU A 248 -27.58 20.04 -3.31
CA GLU A 248 -26.69 20.91 -2.52
C GLU A 248 -25.37 21.26 -3.23
N LEU A 249 -25.11 20.66 -4.38
CA LEU A 249 -23.91 20.87 -5.19
C LEU A 249 -24.28 21.32 -6.61
N ARG A 250 -23.37 22.04 -7.25
CA ARG A 250 -23.51 22.31 -8.69
C ARG A 250 -23.27 21.04 -9.48
N GLU A 251 -24.06 20.82 -10.52
CA GLU A 251 -23.81 19.75 -11.46
C GLU A 251 -22.42 19.93 -12.10
N GLU A 252 -21.62 18.87 -12.05
CA GLU A 252 -20.28 18.90 -12.64
C GLU A 252 -20.33 18.35 -14.08
N VAL A 253 -19.83 19.13 -15.02
CA VAL A 253 -19.87 18.78 -16.46
C VAL A 253 -18.88 17.68 -16.82
N ILE A 254 -17.76 17.60 -16.09
CA ILE A 254 -16.74 16.58 -16.34
C ILE A 254 -17.15 15.22 -15.77
N GLY A 255 -16.76 14.16 -16.47
CA GLY A 255 -17.05 12.80 -16.02
C GLY A 255 -16.19 12.38 -14.80
N TRP A 256 -16.71 11.47 -14.00
CA TRP A 256 -16.03 10.99 -12.79
C TRP A 256 -14.62 10.44 -13.05
N LYS A 257 -14.34 9.88 -14.24
CA LYS A 257 -12.98 9.45 -14.63
C LYS A 257 -11.99 10.59 -14.73
N GLN A 258 -12.44 11.76 -15.17
CA GLN A 258 -11.60 12.96 -15.21
C GLN A 258 -11.43 13.55 -13.82
N VAL A 259 -12.52 13.58 -13.03
CA VAL A 259 -12.48 14.04 -11.64
C VAL A 259 -11.45 13.24 -10.84
N LEU A 260 -11.50 11.90 -10.92
CA LEU A 260 -10.58 10.99 -10.25
C LEU A 260 -9.30 10.71 -11.03
N GLY A 261 -9.07 11.35 -12.17
CA GLY A 261 -7.89 11.15 -13.00
C GLY A 261 -6.57 11.45 -12.28
N GLU A 262 -5.46 11.00 -12.85
CA GLU A 262 -4.13 11.14 -12.23
C GLU A 262 -3.69 12.60 -12.00
N ARG A 263 -4.25 13.55 -12.74
CA ARG A 263 -3.99 14.99 -12.60
C ARG A 263 -4.94 15.70 -11.63
N ALA A 264 -6.01 15.00 -11.22
CA ALA A 264 -7.06 15.53 -10.37
C ALA A 264 -7.70 16.80 -10.94
N GLU A 265 -8.25 16.71 -12.14
CA GLU A 265 -8.91 17.83 -12.83
C GLU A 265 -10.13 18.34 -12.06
N GLY A 266 -10.83 17.46 -11.31
CA GLY A 266 -11.95 17.81 -10.44
C GLY A 266 -11.58 18.39 -9.06
N ARG A 267 -10.36 18.88 -8.85
CA ARG A 267 -9.89 19.32 -7.51
C ARG A 267 -10.74 20.48 -6.94
N GLU A 268 -11.19 21.39 -7.76
CA GLU A 268 -12.02 22.52 -7.31
C GLU A 268 -13.39 22.02 -6.85
N TRP A 269 -14.02 21.16 -7.62
CA TRP A 269 -15.26 20.52 -7.23
C TRP A 269 -15.10 19.69 -5.93
N MET A 270 -14.01 18.93 -5.78
CA MET A 270 -13.72 18.20 -4.53
C MET A 270 -13.65 19.15 -3.32
N ARG A 271 -13.04 20.34 -3.49
CA ARG A 271 -13.00 21.38 -2.45
C ARG A 271 -14.39 21.89 -2.11
N GLU A 272 -15.25 22.10 -3.11
CA GLU A 272 -16.62 22.52 -2.92
C GLU A 272 -17.41 21.48 -2.11
N VAL A 273 -17.31 20.18 -2.44
CA VAL A 273 -17.94 19.09 -1.69
C VAL A 273 -17.50 19.12 -0.22
N VAL A 274 -16.21 19.20 0.04
CA VAL A 274 -15.66 19.23 1.41
C VAL A 274 -16.13 20.46 2.16
N ALA A 275 -16.08 21.64 1.55
CA ALA A 275 -16.51 22.90 2.16
C ALA A 275 -18.02 22.92 2.47
N THR A 276 -18.84 22.35 1.59
CA THR A 276 -20.30 22.27 1.79
C THR A 276 -20.64 21.34 2.96
N ARG A 277 -19.94 20.19 3.09
CA ARG A 277 -20.09 19.32 4.26
C ARG A 277 -19.73 20.03 5.57
N GLN A 278 -18.61 20.73 5.60
CA GLN A 278 -18.18 21.48 6.79
C GLN A 278 -19.19 22.58 7.18
N ARG A 279 -19.73 23.31 6.21
CA ARG A 279 -20.76 24.32 6.47
C ARG A 279 -22.03 23.73 7.06
N ARG A 280 -22.42 22.53 6.63
CA ARG A 280 -23.59 21.84 7.17
C ARG A 280 -23.36 21.34 8.59
N GLU A 281 -22.22 20.71 8.84
CA GLU A 281 -21.84 20.24 10.19
C GLU A 281 -21.83 21.39 11.22
N MET A 282 -21.34 22.59 10.82
CA MET A 282 -21.39 23.77 11.69
C MET A 282 -22.84 24.22 12.01
N ARG A 283 -23.72 24.22 11.00
CA ARG A 283 -25.14 24.60 11.21
C ARG A 283 -25.88 23.63 12.11
N GLU A 284 -25.62 22.33 12.00
CA GLU A 284 -26.24 21.30 12.84
C GLU A 284 -25.72 21.38 14.30
N GLY A 285 -24.44 21.71 14.50
CA GLY A 285 -23.84 21.90 15.82
C GLY A 285 -24.33 23.16 16.56
N ASP A 286 -24.65 24.25 15.85
CA ASP A 286 -25.20 25.48 16.42
C ASP A 286 -26.70 25.38 16.76
N GLY A 287 -27.40 24.37 16.30
CA GLY A 287 -28.84 24.15 16.53
C GLY A 287 -29.15 23.28 17.75
N GLU A 288 -28.16 22.68 18.41
CA GLU A 288 -28.33 21.83 19.62
C GLU A 288 -27.93 22.56 20.92
N GLY A 289 -27.77 23.89 20.89
CA GLY A 289 -27.38 24.72 22.04
C GLY A 289 -28.56 25.38 22.77
#